data_613144877ded33a39e2b1ba5470a1b57
#
_entry.id   613144877ded33a39e2b1ba5470a1b57
#
_cell.length_a   1.000
_cell.length_b   1.000
_cell.length_c   1.000
_cell.angle_alpha   90.00
_cell.angle_beta   90.00
_cell.angle_gamma   90.00
#
_symmetry.space_group_name_H-M   'P 1'
#
loop_
_entity.id
_entity.type
_entity.pdbx_description
1 polymer ?
#
loop_
_entity_poly.entity_id
_entity_poly.type
_entity_poly.pdbx_seq_one_letter_code
_entity_poly.pdbx_strand_id
1 'polypeptide(L)'
;SPQLEEKLWRRLLTISVEDIGMGNPMAAVVVNALSQMRLNFDYADNDRTIYFIHAIRYMCSSEKDRSSDLLKNICIKSFAMGKLPEIPDYALDKHTQRGQAMGRDSFHFLNEASKVIPQAKIDNDYKERYAKILEEYDPENVSDTAFKFNGWQF
;
A
#
# COMPACT_ATOMS: atom_id res chain seq x y z
N SER A 1 6.72 11.59 32.05
CA SER A 1 7.79 10.60 31.91
C SER A 1 7.95 10.19 30.46
N PRO A 2 9.13 9.70 30.02
CA PRO A 2 9.35 9.21 28.65
C PRO A 2 8.35 8.13 28.23
N GLN A 3 7.97 7.23 29.15
CA GLN A 3 6.99 6.17 28.88
C GLN A 3 5.59 6.73 28.59
N LEU A 4 5.21 7.81 29.24
CA LEU A 4 3.92 8.48 28.98
C LEU A 4 3.96 9.16 27.62
N GLU A 5 5.04 9.84 27.28
CA GLU A 5 5.24 10.46 25.96
C GLU A 5 5.10 9.44 24.83
N GLU A 6 5.76 8.29 24.95
CA GLU A 6 5.67 7.21 23.97
C GLU A 6 4.24 6.64 23.83
N LYS A 7 3.50 6.52 24.93
CA LYS A 7 2.08 6.14 24.88
C LYS A 7 1.23 7.15 24.16
N LEU A 8 1.47 8.44 24.40
CA LEU A 8 0.75 9.53 23.74
C LEU A 8 1.02 9.53 22.23
N TRP A 9 2.27 9.39 21.81
CA TRP A 9 2.61 9.34 20.39
C TRP A 9 2.01 8.10 19.69
N ARG A 10 2.08 6.93 20.31
CA ARG A 10 1.41 5.73 19.78
C ARG A 10 -0.10 5.96 19.62
N ARG A 11 -0.73 6.65 20.57
CA ARG A 11 -2.16 6.98 20.44
C ARG A 11 -2.42 7.95 19.29
N LEU A 12 -1.60 9.00 19.10
CA LEU A 12 -1.73 9.93 17.98
C LEU A 12 -1.55 9.21 16.62
N LEU A 13 -0.58 8.30 16.51
CA LEU A 13 -0.39 7.48 15.30
C LEU A 13 -1.62 6.61 15.02
N THR A 14 -2.20 5.99 16.04
CA THR A 14 -3.44 5.22 15.87
C THR A 14 -4.60 6.10 15.39
N ILE A 15 -4.80 7.26 16.03
CA ILE A 15 -5.85 8.23 15.66
C ILE A 15 -5.69 8.69 14.20
N SER A 16 -4.44 8.89 13.75
CA SER A 16 -4.16 9.35 12.39
C SER A 16 -4.67 8.41 11.30
N VAL A 17 -4.77 7.11 11.57
CA VAL A 17 -5.27 6.09 10.63
C VAL A 17 -6.69 5.63 10.97
N GLU A 18 -7.06 5.60 12.25
CA GLU A 18 -8.35 5.10 12.73
C GLU A 18 -9.45 6.15 12.60
N ASP A 19 -9.19 7.38 13.03
CA ASP A 19 -10.19 8.44 13.11
C ASP A 19 -10.07 9.46 11.96
N ILE A 20 -8.85 9.81 11.55
CA ILE A 20 -8.61 10.67 10.39
C ILE A 20 -8.70 9.85 9.10
N GLY A 21 -7.91 8.78 8.99
CA GLY A 21 -7.98 7.81 7.89
C GLY A 21 -7.97 8.46 6.52
N MET A 22 -8.93 8.09 5.70
CA MET A 22 -9.07 8.61 4.32
C MET A 22 -9.60 10.05 4.25
N GLY A 23 -10.05 10.64 5.37
CA GLY A 23 -10.38 12.06 5.45
C GLY A 23 -9.18 12.97 5.21
N ASN A 24 -7.98 12.50 5.61
CA ASN A 24 -6.70 13.08 5.24
C ASN A 24 -5.62 11.99 5.19
N PRO A 25 -5.37 11.35 4.05
CA PRO A 25 -4.42 10.24 3.93
C PRO A 25 -2.98 10.60 4.34
N MET A 26 -2.62 11.88 4.30
CA MET A 26 -1.31 12.36 4.74
C MET A 26 -1.14 12.42 6.26
N ALA A 27 -2.22 12.30 7.03
CA ALA A 27 -2.15 12.46 8.49
C ALA A 27 -1.18 11.47 9.15
N ALA A 28 -1.18 10.21 8.73
CA ALA A 28 -0.27 9.20 9.27
C ALA A 28 1.20 9.54 8.99
N VAL A 29 1.49 10.04 7.79
CA VAL A 29 2.85 10.45 7.37
C VAL A 29 3.31 11.65 8.18
N VAL A 30 2.48 12.68 8.29
CA VAL A 30 2.80 13.90 9.03
C VAL A 30 3.00 13.61 10.51
N VAL A 31 2.08 12.88 11.15
CA VAL A 31 2.19 12.54 12.58
C VAL A 31 3.42 11.67 12.85
N ASN A 32 3.73 10.72 11.96
CA ASN A 32 4.96 9.92 12.09
C ASN A 32 6.22 10.79 11.93
N ALA A 33 6.27 11.68 10.95
CA ALA A 33 7.40 12.59 10.75
C ALA A 33 7.63 13.45 12.01
N LEU A 34 6.58 14.06 12.56
CA LEU A 34 6.67 14.86 13.79
C LEU A 34 7.12 14.01 14.98
N SER A 35 6.64 12.76 15.06
CA SER A 35 7.07 11.81 16.09
C SER A 35 8.55 11.48 16.01
N GLN A 36 9.14 11.42 14.80
CA GLN A 36 10.57 11.19 14.63
C GLN A 36 11.38 12.47 14.86
N MET A 37 10.92 13.62 14.34
CA MET A 37 11.62 14.91 14.47
C MET A 37 11.85 15.30 15.93
N ARG A 38 10.90 15.04 16.83
CA ARG A 38 11.04 15.35 18.26
C ARG A 38 12.26 14.66 18.91
N LEU A 39 12.70 13.53 18.37
CA LEU A 39 13.83 12.77 18.93
C LEU A 39 15.19 13.48 18.76
N ASN A 40 15.25 14.54 17.96
CA ASN A 40 16.43 15.40 17.84
C ASN A 40 16.61 16.34 19.04
N PHE A 41 15.65 16.39 19.96
CA PHE A 41 15.65 17.25 21.13
C PHE A 41 15.67 16.41 22.41
N ASP A 42 16.36 16.88 23.43
CA ASP A 42 16.37 16.24 24.73
C ASP A 42 14.98 16.21 25.36
N TYR A 43 14.71 15.21 26.20
CA TYR A 43 13.40 15.06 26.83
C TYR A 43 12.96 16.28 27.64
N ALA A 44 13.90 17.01 28.27
CA ALA A 44 13.62 18.20 29.05
C ALA A 44 13.50 19.48 28.21
N ASP A 45 13.76 19.39 26.90
CA ASP A 45 13.69 20.54 25.99
C ASP A 45 12.23 20.94 25.74
N ASN A 46 11.91 22.21 25.96
CA ASN A 46 10.57 22.75 25.70
C ASN A 46 10.19 22.67 24.23
N ASP A 47 11.15 22.79 23.31
CA ASP A 47 10.91 22.73 21.87
C ASP A 47 10.41 21.35 21.44
N ARG A 48 10.76 20.30 22.17
CA ARG A 48 10.24 18.94 21.95
C ARG A 48 8.71 18.89 22.02
N THR A 49 8.09 19.66 22.88
CA THR A 49 6.64 19.69 23.08
C THR A 49 5.88 20.28 21.90
N ILE A 50 6.49 21.17 21.10
CA ILE A 50 5.80 21.80 19.97
C ILE A 50 5.41 20.78 18.90
N TYR A 51 6.19 19.73 18.70
CA TYR A 51 5.90 18.65 17.74
C TYR A 51 4.60 17.92 18.10
N PHE A 52 4.39 17.65 19.37
CA PHE A 52 3.18 17.01 19.87
C PHE A 52 1.95 17.91 19.68
N ILE A 53 2.07 19.17 20.05
CA ILE A 53 0.99 20.16 19.86
C ILE A 53 0.65 20.36 18.39
N HIS A 54 1.68 20.40 17.53
CA HIS A 54 1.48 20.54 16.09
C HIS A 54 0.77 19.32 15.49
N ALA A 55 1.12 18.11 15.91
CA ALA A 55 0.45 16.88 15.47
C ALA A 55 -1.05 16.90 15.86
N ILE A 56 -1.37 17.30 17.08
CA ILE A 56 -2.77 17.43 17.52
C ILE A 56 -3.51 18.47 16.67
N ARG A 57 -2.94 19.67 16.48
CA ARG A 57 -3.56 20.72 15.67
C ARG A 57 -3.80 20.28 14.23
N TYR A 58 -2.82 19.60 13.63
CA TYR A 58 -2.94 19.06 12.28
C TYR A 58 -4.11 18.07 12.17
N MET A 59 -4.22 17.13 13.12
CA MET A 59 -5.31 16.18 13.13
C MET A 59 -6.67 16.83 13.43
N CYS A 60 -6.72 17.85 14.31
CA CYS A 60 -7.95 18.58 14.60
C CYS A 60 -8.50 19.30 13.36
N SER A 61 -7.61 19.85 12.51
CA SER A 61 -8.00 20.54 11.27
C SER A 61 -8.33 19.60 10.10
N SER A 62 -7.99 18.31 10.21
CA SER A 62 -8.26 17.33 9.18
C SER A 62 -9.72 16.86 9.20
N GLU A 63 -10.25 16.53 8.04
CA GLU A 63 -11.50 15.76 7.95
C GLU A 63 -11.31 14.38 8.58
N LYS A 64 -12.43 13.76 8.99
CA LYS A 64 -12.44 12.48 9.71
C LYS A 64 -13.14 11.42 8.87
N ASP A 65 -12.54 10.26 8.76
CA ASP A 65 -13.11 9.10 8.07
C ASP A 65 -12.66 7.81 8.73
N ARG A 66 -13.56 7.13 9.41
CA ARG A 66 -13.30 5.85 10.08
C ARG A 66 -13.48 4.63 9.19
N SER A 67 -13.61 4.78 7.89
CA SER A 67 -13.88 3.65 6.97
C SER A 67 -12.82 2.56 7.02
N SER A 68 -11.55 2.91 7.26
CA SER A 68 -10.47 1.93 7.44
C SER A 68 -10.66 1.07 8.69
N ASP A 69 -11.05 1.67 9.82
CA ASP A 69 -11.35 0.92 11.05
C ASP A 69 -12.57 0.02 10.88
N LEU A 70 -13.63 0.54 10.26
CA LEU A 70 -14.85 -0.24 9.99
C LEU A 70 -14.53 -1.43 9.06
N LEU A 71 -13.79 -1.21 7.98
CA LEU A 71 -13.42 -2.27 7.03
C LEU A 71 -12.54 -3.33 7.71
N LYS A 72 -11.55 -2.93 8.50
CA LYS A 72 -10.74 -3.85 9.32
C LYS A 72 -11.62 -4.76 10.18
N ASN A 73 -12.60 -4.19 10.89
CA ASN A 73 -13.49 -4.94 11.76
C ASN A 73 -14.44 -5.87 10.97
N ILE A 74 -14.92 -5.44 9.81
CA ILE A 74 -15.70 -6.29 8.89
C ILE A 74 -14.86 -7.49 8.46
N CYS A 75 -13.63 -7.28 8.00
CA CYS A 75 -12.75 -8.37 7.58
C CYS A 75 -12.47 -9.36 8.70
N ILE A 76 -12.05 -8.88 9.87
CA ILE A 76 -11.72 -9.75 11.02
C ILE A 76 -12.94 -10.60 11.44
N LYS A 77 -14.11 -9.96 11.55
CA LYS A 77 -15.32 -10.67 11.97
C LYS A 77 -15.83 -11.64 10.89
N SER A 78 -15.73 -11.26 9.61
CA SER A 78 -16.10 -12.15 8.50
C SER A 78 -15.22 -13.41 8.49
N PHE A 79 -13.91 -13.26 8.66
CA PHE A 79 -13.00 -14.40 8.76
C PHE A 79 -13.28 -15.29 9.98
N ALA A 80 -13.55 -14.68 11.14
CA ALA A 80 -13.94 -15.42 12.34
C ALA A 80 -15.26 -16.23 12.15
N MET A 81 -16.13 -15.77 11.24
CA MET A 81 -17.35 -16.49 10.85
C MET A 81 -17.12 -17.50 9.71
N GLY A 82 -15.89 -17.73 9.30
CA GLY A 82 -15.53 -18.62 8.19
C GLY A 82 -15.84 -18.08 6.80
N LYS A 83 -16.14 -16.78 6.67
CA LYS A 83 -16.38 -16.15 5.36
C LYS A 83 -15.04 -15.77 4.75
N LEU A 84 -14.68 -16.40 3.64
CA LEU A 84 -13.51 -16.05 2.85
C LEU A 84 -13.89 -15.04 1.76
N PRO A 85 -12.97 -14.13 1.38
CA PRO A 85 -13.21 -13.24 0.26
C PRO A 85 -13.34 -14.04 -1.02
N GLU A 86 -14.28 -13.66 -1.87
CA GLU A 86 -14.38 -14.18 -3.22
C GLU A 86 -13.22 -13.62 -4.06
N ILE A 87 -12.47 -14.51 -4.69
CA ILE A 87 -11.36 -14.13 -5.56
C ILE A 87 -11.93 -13.87 -6.95
N PRO A 88 -11.87 -12.65 -7.47
CA PRO A 88 -12.38 -12.36 -8.80
C PRO A 88 -11.56 -13.08 -9.87
N ASP A 89 -12.21 -13.51 -10.94
CA ASP A 89 -11.62 -14.33 -11.99
C ASP A 89 -10.35 -13.71 -12.59
N TYR A 90 -10.34 -12.39 -12.83
CA TYR A 90 -9.17 -11.70 -13.40
C TYR A 90 -7.92 -11.76 -12.51
N ALA A 91 -8.07 -11.94 -11.20
CA ALA A 91 -6.96 -12.02 -10.25
C ALA A 91 -6.23 -13.38 -10.30
N LEU A 92 -6.83 -14.38 -10.94
CA LEU A 92 -6.21 -15.67 -11.19
C LEU A 92 -5.39 -15.59 -12.48
N ASP A 93 -4.21 -15.00 -12.39
CA ASP A 93 -3.33 -14.72 -13.51
C ASP A 93 -2.16 -15.71 -13.63
N LYS A 94 -1.24 -15.44 -14.53
CA LYS A 94 -0.05 -16.28 -14.79
C LYS A 94 0.86 -16.48 -13.58
N HIS A 95 0.75 -15.66 -12.54
CA HIS A 95 1.56 -15.78 -11.32
C HIS A 95 0.94 -16.71 -10.29
N THR A 96 -0.30 -17.14 -10.50
CA THR A 96 -1.01 -18.07 -9.62
C THR A 96 -1.04 -19.47 -10.21
N GLN A 97 -0.99 -20.52 -9.37
CA GLN A 97 -1.11 -21.92 -9.85
C GLN A 97 -2.41 -22.14 -10.62
N ARG A 98 -3.53 -21.57 -10.16
CA ARG A 98 -4.82 -21.68 -10.82
C ARG A 98 -4.84 -20.97 -12.17
N GLY A 99 -4.28 -19.75 -12.25
CA GLY A 99 -4.18 -19.02 -13.51
C GLY A 99 -3.30 -19.73 -14.53
N GLN A 100 -2.19 -20.32 -14.10
CA GLN A 100 -1.32 -21.15 -14.94
C GLN A 100 -2.06 -22.39 -15.46
N ALA A 101 -2.79 -23.09 -14.61
CA ALA A 101 -3.63 -24.22 -15.02
C ALA A 101 -4.76 -23.83 -16.00
N MET A 102 -5.19 -22.57 -15.98
CA MET A 102 -6.16 -22.00 -16.92
C MET A 102 -5.53 -21.51 -18.23
N GLY A 103 -4.20 -21.64 -18.39
CA GLY A 103 -3.45 -21.17 -19.56
C GLY A 103 -3.34 -19.64 -19.66
N ARG A 104 -3.44 -18.92 -18.55
CA ARG A 104 -3.35 -17.47 -18.54
C ARG A 104 -1.91 -17.02 -18.66
N ASP A 105 -1.67 -16.16 -19.62
CA ASP A 105 -0.36 -15.69 -20.07
C ASP A 105 -0.11 -14.20 -19.77
N SER A 106 0.91 -13.65 -20.39
CA SER A 106 1.29 -12.24 -20.28
C SER A 106 0.25 -11.31 -20.91
N PHE A 107 -0.50 -11.74 -21.94
CA PHE A 107 -1.58 -10.93 -22.53
C PHE A 107 -2.76 -10.82 -21.57
N HIS A 108 -3.16 -11.91 -20.93
CA HIS A 108 -4.18 -11.87 -19.89
C HIS A 108 -3.75 -10.95 -18.74
N PHE A 109 -2.50 -11.06 -18.28
CA PHE A 109 -1.97 -10.17 -17.24
C PHE A 109 -2.05 -8.70 -17.66
N LEU A 110 -1.54 -8.35 -18.84
CA LEU A 110 -1.52 -6.98 -19.34
C LEU A 110 -2.92 -6.37 -19.53
N ASN A 111 -3.86 -7.17 -20.01
CA ASN A 111 -5.17 -6.67 -20.43
C ASN A 111 -6.26 -6.82 -19.36
N GLU A 112 -6.10 -7.76 -18.43
CA GLU A 112 -7.11 -8.03 -17.41
C GLU A 112 -6.57 -7.86 -15.98
N ALA A 113 -5.57 -8.64 -15.58
CA ALA A 113 -5.14 -8.72 -14.18
C ALA A 113 -4.42 -7.44 -13.70
N SER A 114 -3.71 -6.75 -14.58
CA SER A 114 -2.96 -5.52 -14.24
C SER A 114 -3.77 -4.24 -14.37
N LYS A 115 -5.06 -4.31 -14.68
CA LYS A 115 -5.93 -3.12 -14.69
C LYS A 115 -6.01 -2.50 -13.31
N VAL A 116 -5.89 -1.19 -13.24
CA VAL A 116 -5.99 -0.40 -11.99
C VAL A 116 -7.10 0.63 -12.10
N ILE A 117 -7.85 0.81 -11.00
CA ILE A 117 -8.94 1.79 -10.91
C ILE A 117 -8.82 2.50 -9.55
N PRO A 118 -8.78 3.84 -9.53
CA PRO A 118 -8.75 4.76 -10.67
C PRO A 118 -7.39 4.76 -11.38
N GLN A 119 -7.42 4.83 -12.71
CA GLN A 119 -6.23 4.92 -13.54
C GLN A 119 -5.73 6.36 -13.61
N ALA A 120 -4.45 6.60 -13.35
CA ALA A 120 -3.84 7.90 -13.62
C ALA A 120 -3.85 8.21 -15.13
N LYS A 121 -3.88 9.51 -15.45
CA LYS A 121 -3.74 9.93 -16.84
C LYS A 121 -2.40 9.42 -17.39
N ILE A 122 -2.48 8.68 -18.50
CA ILE A 122 -1.32 8.12 -19.18
C ILE A 122 -1.00 9.01 -20.38
N ASP A 123 0.28 9.41 -20.52
CA ASP A 123 0.82 10.21 -21.60
C ASP A 123 1.96 9.51 -22.35
N ASN A 124 2.01 8.19 -22.26
CA ASN A 124 3.01 7.35 -22.92
C ASN A 124 2.36 6.16 -23.62
N ASP A 125 3.14 5.51 -24.51
CA ASP A 125 2.74 4.36 -25.33
C ASP A 125 3.34 3.02 -24.83
N TYR A 126 3.73 2.94 -23.56
CA TYR A 126 4.47 1.77 -23.06
C TYR A 126 3.65 0.49 -23.08
N LYS A 127 2.34 0.57 -22.83
CA LYS A 127 1.45 -0.60 -22.88
C LYS A 127 1.35 -1.15 -24.29
N GLU A 128 1.17 -0.28 -25.28
CA GLU A 128 1.07 -0.63 -26.70
C GLU A 128 2.38 -1.21 -27.22
N ARG A 129 3.52 -0.61 -26.84
CA ARG A 129 4.85 -1.13 -27.18
C ARG A 129 5.10 -2.50 -26.57
N TYR A 130 4.72 -2.68 -25.32
CA TYR A 130 4.88 -3.95 -24.65
C TYR A 130 3.97 -5.03 -25.26
N ALA A 131 2.74 -4.71 -25.61
CA ALA A 131 1.85 -5.63 -26.31
C ALA A 131 2.45 -6.11 -27.63
N LYS A 132 3.05 -5.20 -28.45
CA LYS A 132 3.75 -5.58 -29.69
C LYS A 132 4.93 -6.52 -29.45
N ILE A 133 5.72 -6.26 -28.41
CA ILE A 133 6.83 -7.15 -28.04
C ILE A 133 6.30 -8.53 -27.66
N LEU A 134 5.19 -8.64 -26.94
CA LEU A 134 4.58 -9.91 -26.61
C LEU A 134 4.07 -10.68 -27.83
N GLU A 135 3.54 -9.97 -28.86
CA GLU A 135 3.12 -10.58 -30.13
C GLU A 135 4.29 -11.15 -30.92
N GLU A 136 5.44 -10.48 -30.88
CA GLU A 136 6.67 -10.88 -31.57
C GLU A 136 7.50 -11.89 -30.79
N TYR A 137 7.27 -12.01 -29.51
CA TYR A 137 8.03 -12.87 -28.60
C TYR A 137 7.55 -14.31 -28.68
N ASP A 138 8.48 -15.20 -29.12
CA ASP A 138 8.24 -16.64 -29.08
C ASP A 138 8.92 -17.25 -27.82
N PRO A 139 8.14 -17.57 -26.77
CA PRO A 139 8.68 -18.10 -25.52
C PRO A 139 9.33 -19.49 -25.70
N GLU A 140 9.03 -20.25 -26.75
CA GLU A 140 9.63 -21.56 -27.02
C GLU A 140 11.07 -21.43 -27.53
N ASN A 141 11.40 -20.30 -28.17
CA ASN A 141 12.74 -20.02 -28.72
C ASN A 141 13.65 -19.23 -27.77
N VAL A 142 13.12 -18.69 -26.66
CA VAL A 142 13.95 -17.98 -25.69
C VAL A 142 14.27 -18.92 -24.54
N SER A 143 15.54 -19.34 -24.46
CA SER A 143 16.00 -20.10 -23.32
C SER A 143 15.82 -19.30 -22.03
N ASP A 144 15.35 -19.94 -20.95
CA ASP A 144 15.25 -19.39 -19.60
C ASP A 144 16.53 -18.69 -19.11
N THR A 145 17.66 -19.00 -19.73
CA THR A 145 18.96 -18.40 -19.43
C THR A 145 19.12 -16.97 -19.98
N ALA A 146 18.35 -16.57 -20.98
CA ALA A 146 18.44 -15.23 -21.56
C ALA A 146 17.96 -14.11 -20.63
N PHE A 147 17.10 -14.43 -19.65
CA PHE A 147 16.56 -13.51 -18.66
C PHE A 147 17.06 -13.74 -17.23
N LYS A 148 17.93 -14.70 -17.00
CA LYS A 148 18.64 -14.77 -15.73
C LYS A 148 19.66 -13.66 -15.72
N PHE A 149 19.27 -12.52 -15.13
CA PHE A 149 20.24 -11.54 -14.66
C PHE A 149 21.17 -12.25 -13.67
N ASN A 150 22.29 -12.73 -14.15
CA ASN A 150 23.35 -13.32 -13.33
C ASN A 150 24.02 -12.31 -12.39
N GLY A 151 23.37 -11.22 -12.06
CA GLY A 151 23.90 -10.13 -11.25
C GLY A 151 23.10 -9.79 -9.98
N TRP A 152 21.97 -10.43 -9.74
CA TRP A 152 21.23 -10.22 -8.50
C TRP A 152 21.51 -11.34 -7.51
N GLN A 153 22.74 -11.37 -7.02
CA GLN A 153 23.06 -11.98 -5.73
C GLN A 153 22.93 -10.88 -4.69
N PHE A 154 21.77 -10.79 -4.07
CA PHE A 154 21.59 -10.06 -2.83
C PHE A 154 21.37 -11.04 -1.69
#